data_6e56de1a9ed3921fd0b3d739e67bbf0f
#
_entry.id   6e56de1a9ed3921fd0b3d739e67bbf0f
#
_cell.length_a   1.000
_cell.length_b   1.000
_cell.length_c   1.000
_cell.angle_alpha   90.00
_cell.angle_beta   90.00
_cell.angle_gamma   90.00
#
_symmetry.space_group_name_H-M   'P 1'
#
loop_
_entity.id
_entity.type
_entity.pdbx_description
1 polymer ?
#
loop_
_entity_poly.entity_id
_entity_poly.type
_entity_poly.pdbx_seq_one_letter_code
_entity_poly.pdbx_strand_id
1 'polypeptide(L)'
;MLSYQSMTQSPQDLYDTVKNASGQLSLLNRQIGEVGARAIAETLKVNKTLKYLDLDNNLIGDAGAQSIAEALKVNTTLKALSLAKNQIGDVGANAIAEALKVNKTLTWLDLGKSRIGNAGAQAIAEALKMNAMVTEIGLKQNQIGNAGAHAIAEALKVNTGLIVLYLNENEIGNAGAQAIAEALKVNSTLYGLFLEDNQIGDAGAQAIAEAFKVNPKLRDIFLKRNCISNARSQAINLYRSYDGRGLYIYEQVNPRAFSLLPRVATADDLQTVFCLLTSGPELKDQSTFLPALPAEIADIIMDEAQHWQGVQHTNRHPYDDRPVKVTVPQSINGNSTRVKTIQVVRDTGKLYHRIGDNVFGLIVRDEQGTVQYEHEAKATFVDSTLVSATLWPVSTPIIKQIRVGWQVQVQSSKSARDVRFESLVVRWM
;
A
#
# COMPACT_ATOMS: atom_id res chain seq x y z
N MET A 1 4.10 30.99 -16.07
CA MET A 1 2.63 30.83 -16.24
C MET A 1 2.26 29.50 -15.62
N LEU A 2 1.55 29.49 -14.48
CA LEU A 2 0.97 28.25 -13.92
C LEU A 2 -0.06 27.75 -14.94
N SER A 3 0.01 26.48 -15.32
CA SER A 3 -0.95 25.90 -16.24
C SER A 3 -2.35 25.94 -15.60
N TYR A 4 -3.37 26.15 -16.39
CA TYR A 4 -4.78 26.16 -15.95
C TYR A 4 -5.17 24.90 -15.13
N GLN A 5 -4.42 23.83 -15.29
CA GLN A 5 -4.59 22.55 -14.56
C GLN A 5 -4.10 22.57 -13.11
N SER A 6 -3.39 23.60 -12.65
CA SER A 6 -2.85 23.71 -11.29
C SER A 6 -3.66 24.64 -10.37
N MET A 7 -4.78 25.20 -10.82
CA MET A 7 -5.62 26.04 -9.98
C MET A 7 -6.57 25.18 -9.14
N THR A 8 -6.55 25.37 -7.82
CA THR A 8 -7.54 24.80 -6.91
C THR A 8 -8.92 25.38 -7.21
N GLN A 9 -9.88 24.54 -7.50
CA GLN A 9 -11.27 24.93 -7.69
C GLN A 9 -11.85 25.41 -6.35
N SER A 10 -12.58 26.53 -6.33
CA SER A 10 -13.21 27.01 -5.09
C SER A 10 -14.25 26.01 -4.59
N PRO A 11 -14.51 25.90 -3.29
CA PRO A 11 -15.59 25.07 -2.76
C PRO A 11 -16.95 25.39 -3.36
N GLN A 12 -17.22 26.64 -3.68
CA GLN A 12 -18.47 27.07 -4.31
C GLN A 12 -18.57 26.55 -5.75
N ASP A 13 -17.49 26.65 -6.53
CA ASP A 13 -17.47 26.13 -7.91
C ASP A 13 -17.66 24.61 -7.92
N LEU A 14 -17.05 23.90 -6.97
CA LEU A 14 -17.23 22.46 -6.80
C LEU A 14 -18.68 22.10 -6.46
N TYR A 15 -19.28 22.86 -5.53
CA TYR A 15 -20.69 22.71 -5.17
C TYR A 15 -21.58 22.85 -6.40
N ASP A 16 -21.44 23.94 -7.15
CA ASP A 16 -22.28 24.22 -8.33
C ASP A 16 -22.01 23.21 -9.46
N THR A 17 -20.76 22.80 -9.67
CA THR A 17 -20.41 21.78 -10.65
C THR A 17 -21.10 20.45 -10.36
N VAL A 18 -21.02 19.95 -9.13
CA VAL A 18 -21.62 18.67 -8.76
C VAL A 18 -23.14 18.76 -8.68
N LYS A 19 -23.70 19.90 -8.23
CA LYS A 19 -25.14 20.13 -8.18
C LYS A 19 -25.80 20.00 -9.55
N ASN A 20 -25.15 20.54 -10.58
CA ASN A 20 -25.66 20.57 -11.94
C ASN A 20 -25.27 19.34 -12.77
N ALA A 21 -24.40 18.49 -12.22
CA ALA A 21 -23.91 17.30 -12.92
C ALA A 21 -24.99 16.22 -13.05
N SER A 22 -24.98 15.56 -14.19
CA SER A 22 -25.83 14.41 -14.48
C SER A 22 -25.03 13.29 -15.15
N GLY A 23 -25.47 12.05 -14.96
CA GLY A 23 -24.81 10.89 -15.54
C GLY A 23 -23.40 10.65 -14.96
N GLN A 24 -22.39 11.18 -15.59
CA GLN A 24 -20.98 10.99 -15.21
C GLN A 24 -20.28 12.33 -15.01
N LEU A 25 -19.45 12.41 -13.96
CA LEU A 25 -18.59 13.56 -13.67
C LEU A 25 -17.22 13.07 -13.25
N SER A 26 -16.16 13.58 -13.90
CA SER A 26 -14.78 13.38 -13.47
C SER A 26 -14.21 14.70 -12.96
N LEU A 27 -13.72 14.68 -11.74
CA LEU A 27 -12.97 15.74 -11.08
C LEU A 27 -11.54 15.26 -10.75
N LEU A 28 -11.00 14.37 -11.57
CA LEU A 28 -9.64 13.82 -11.44
C LEU A 28 -8.60 14.94 -11.33
N ASN A 29 -7.69 14.82 -10.33
CA ASN A 29 -6.49 15.67 -10.20
C ASN A 29 -6.80 17.17 -10.10
N ARG A 30 -7.75 17.56 -9.26
CA ARG A 30 -8.20 18.96 -9.04
C ARG A 30 -7.70 19.57 -7.72
N GLN A 31 -6.90 18.83 -6.93
CA GLN A 31 -6.43 19.30 -5.61
C GLN A 31 -7.57 19.72 -4.67
N ILE A 32 -8.65 18.97 -4.69
CA ILE A 32 -9.91 19.28 -4.00
C ILE A 32 -9.71 19.41 -2.48
N GLY A 33 -8.89 18.55 -1.88
CA GLY A 33 -8.67 18.53 -0.44
C GLY A 33 -9.92 18.22 0.38
N GLU A 34 -9.77 18.35 1.70
CA GLU A 34 -10.88 18.09 2.65
C GLU A 34 -12.04 19.06 2.47
N VAL A 35 -11.76 20.35 2.31
CA VAL A 35 -12.79 21.40 2.22
C VAL A 35 -13.63 21.24 0.95
N GLY A 36 -12.98 20.95 -0.19
CA GLY A 36 -13.69 20.68 -1.43
C GLY A 36 -14.50 19.39 -1.38
N ALA A 37 -13.98 18.35 -0.73
CA ALA A 37 -14.72 17.10 -0.51
C ALA A 37 -16.00 17.31 0.31
N ARG A 38 -15.97 18.19 1.32
CA ARG A 38 -17.15 18.59 2.09
C ARG A 38 -18.18 19.30 1.23
N ALA A 39 -17.78 20.24 0.36
CA ALA A 39 -18.69 20.91 -0.57
C ALA A 39 -19.35 19.91 -1.55
N ILE A 40 -18.56 18.97 -2.08
CA ILE A 40 -19.07 17.89 -2.93
C ILE A 40 -20.07 17.01 -2.17
N ALA A 41 -19.77 16.65 -0.93
CA ALA A 41 -20.64 15.82 -0.09
C ALA A 41 -22.00 16.48 0.15
N GLU A 42 -22.04 17.78 0.47
CA GLU A 42 -23.32 18.50 0.65
C GLU A 42 -24.17 18.47 -0.64
N THR A 43 -23.51 18.54 -1.79
CA THR A 43 -24.22 18.48 -3.08
C THR A 43 -24.73 17.08 -3.39
N LEU A 44 -23.93 16.05 -3.08
CA LEU A 44 -24.33 14.66 -3.30
C LEU A 44 -25.59 14.27 -2.52
N LYS A 45 -25.85 14.88 -1.36
CA LYS A 45 -27.08 14.66 -0.58
C LYS A 45 -28.33 15.03 -1.37
N VAL A 46 -28.23 16.01 -2.25
CA VAL A 46 -29.40 16.57 -3.00
C VAL A 46 -29.40 16.22 -4.49
N ASN A 47 -28.26 15.90 -5.08
CA ASN A 47 -28.16 15.50 -6.48
C ASN A 47 -28.86 14.15 -6.72
N LYS A 48 -29.80 14.11 -7.67
CA LYS A 48 -30.61 12.92 -8.01
C LYS A 48 -30.33 12.38 -9.42
N THR A 49 -29.30 12.88 -10.09
CA THR A 49 -29.03 12.58 -11.51
C THR A 49 -27.66 11.99 -11.76
N LEU A 50 -26.68 12.27 -10.89
CA LEU A 50 -25.32 11.77 -11.02
C LEU A 50 -25.27 10.26 -10.70
N LYS A 51 -24.65 9.49 -11.59
CA LYS A 51 -24.49 8.02 -11.47
C LYS A 51 -23.06 7.60 -11.23
N TYR A 52 -22.08 8.31 -11.79
CA TYR A 52 -20.67 8.05 -11.65
C TYR A 52 -19.94 9.34 -11.25
N LEU A 53 -19.12 9.24 -10.22
CA LEU A 53 -18.27 10.33 -9.75
C LEU A 53 -16.83 9.84 -9.60
N ASP A 54 -15.92 10.50 -10.32
CA ASP A 54 -14.48 10.24 -10.24
C ASP A 54 -13.82 11.40 -9.48
N LEU A 55 -13.24 11.08 -8.32
CA LEU A 55 -12.51 11.98 -7.44
C LEU A 55 -11.04 11.55 -7.27
N ASP A 56 -10.48 10.80 -8.19
CA ASP A 56 -9.11 10.30 -8.06
C ASP A 56 -8.08 11.44 -7.96
N ASN A 57 -7.05 11.19 -7.13
CA ASN A 57 -5.89 12.05 -6.99
C ASN A 57 -6.23 13.49 -6.55
N ASN A 58 -6.95 13.62 -5.42
CA ASN A 58 -7.49 14.91 -4.95
C ASN A 58 -7.11 15.32 -3.51
N LEU A 59 -6.25 14.59 -2.83
CA LEU A 59 -5.81 14.90 -1.46
C LEU A 59 -6.95 14.98 -0.43
N ILE A 60 -8.00 14.18 -0.62
CA ILE A 60 -9.24 14.22 0.17
C ILE A 60 -9.00 13.85 1.64
N GLY A 61 -8.11 12.88 1.91
CA GLY A 61 -7.81 12.42 3.26
C GLY A 61 -9.00 11.79 4.01
N ASP A 62 -8.80 11.50 5.28
CA ASP A 62 -9.82 10.84 6.10
C ASP A 62 -11.03 11.73 6.37
N ALA A 63 -10.83 13.01 6.65
CA ALA A 63 -11.92 13.94 6.95
C ALA A 63 -12.81 14.21 5.73
N GLY A 64 -12.20 14.30 4.54
CA GLY A 64 -12.96 14.39 3.30
C GLY A 64 -13.74 13.11 3.00
N ALA A 65 -13.14 11.95 3.23
CA ALA A 65 -13.79 10.64 3.09
C ALA A 65 -14.97 10.49 4.05
N GLN A 66 -14.85 10.96 5.30
CA GLN A 66 -15.98 11.02 6.26
C GLN A 66 -17.15 11.86 5.74
N SER A 67 -16.85 13.03 5.17
CA SER A 67 -17.88 13.91 4.60
C SER A 67 -18.61 13.24 3.44
N ILE A 68 -17.88 12.58 2.54
CA ILE A 68 -18.46 11.83 1.42
C ILE A 68 -19.27 10.64 1.93
N ALA A 69 -18.80 9.93 2.96
CA ALA A 69 -19.51 8.82 3.58
C ALA A 69 -20.90 9.26 4.11
N GLU A 70 -20.98 10.41 4.79
CA GLU A 70 -22.27 10.94 5.26
C GLU A 70 -23.22 11.26 4.09
N ALA A 71 -22.71 11.72 2.96
CA ALA A 71 -23.52 11.93 1.78
C ALA A 71 -23.99 10.59 1.18
N LEU A 72 -23.16 9.57 1.14
CA LEU A 72 -23.53 8.24 0.64
C LEU A 72 -24.64 7.58 1.45
N LYS A 73 -24.76 7.85 2.75
CA LYS A 73 -25.86 7.32 3.58
C LYS A 73 -27.25 7.73 3.09
N VAL A 74 -27.34 8.89 2.44
CA VAL A 74 -28.63 9.46 1.98
C VAL A 74 -28.76 9.55 0.45
N ASN A 75 -27.64 9.48 -0.28
CA ASN A 75 -27.68 9.49 -1.73
C ASN A 75 -28.19 8.14 -2.27
N THR A 76 -29.22 8.20 -3.11
CA THR A 76 -29.89 7.04 -3.69
C THR A 76 -29.71 6.94 -5.20
N THR A 77 -28.73 7.65 -5.78
CA THR A 77 -28.56 7.72 -7.24
C THR A 77 -27.18 7.33 -7.73
N LEU A 78 -26.14 7.56 -6.92
CA LEU A 78 -24.77 7.24 -7.30
C LEU A 78 -24.57 5.72 -7.36
N LYS A 79 -24.07 5.23 -8.49
CA LYS A 79 -23.78 3.81 -8.76
C LYS A 79 -22.31 3.49 -8.65
N ALA A 80 -21.46 4.45 -9.00
CA ALA A 80 -20.03 4.26 -9.03
C ALA A 80 -19.29 5.48 -8.46
N LEU A 81 -18.30 5.22 -7.61
CA LEU A 81 -17.47 6.23 -6.97
C LEU A 81 -16.01 5.81 -7.00
N SER A 82 -15.15 6.65 -7.58
CA SER A 82 -13.71 6.52 -7.48
C SER A 82 -13.14 7.53 -6.50
N LEU A 83 -12.37 7.04 -5.53
CA LEU A 83 -11.64 7.80 -4.53
C LEU A 83 -10.15 7.39 -4.49
N ALA A 84 -9.65 6.79 -5.56
CA ALA A 84 -8.27 6.31 -5.59
C ALA A 84 -7.26 7.47 -5.46
N LYS A 85 -6.08 7.20 -4.89
CA LYS A 85 -4.99 8.20 -4.69
C LYS A 85 -5.41 9.41 -3.84
N ASN A 86 -6.19 9.20 -2.80
CA ASN A 86 -6.69 10.29 -1.95
C ASN A 86 -6.12 10.30 -0.53
N GLN A 87 -5.09 9.49 -0.24
CA GLN A 87 -4.47 9.40 1.09
C GLN A 87 -5.45 8.99 2.20
N ILE A 88 -6.50 8.24 1.84
CA ILE A 88 -7.49 7.74 2.79
C ILE A 88 -6.85 6.63 3.61
N GLY A 89 -6.87 6.78 4.93
CA GLY A 89 -6.40 5.78 5.88
C GLY A 89 -7.54 4.92 6.45
N ASP A 90 -7.24 4.24 7.56
CA ASP A 90 -8.22 3.37 8.22
C ASP A 90 -9.45 4.12 8.74
N VAL A 91 -9.27 5.36 9.18
CA VAL A 91 -10.37 6.20 9.69
C VAL A 91 -11.37 6.55 8.58
N GLY A 92 -10.87 6.98 7.42
CA GLY A 92 -11.71 7.28 6.27
C GLY A 92 -12.36 6.02 5.69
N ALA A 93 -11.62 4.92 5.62
CA ALA A 93 -12.14 3.62 5.19
C ALA A 93 -13.27 3.12 6.09
N ASN A 94 -13.13 3.28 7.42
CA ASN A 94 -14.19 2.94 8.38
C ASN A 94 -15.46 3.80 8.15
N ALA A 95 -15.31 5.10 7.92
CA ALA A 95 -16.45 5.96 7.63
C ALA A 95 -17.20 5.53 6.35
N ILE A 96 -16.46 5.22 5.28
CA ILE A 96 -17.03 4.69 4.03
C ILE A 96 -17.73 3.33 4.30
N ALA A 97 -17.13 2.46 5.09
CA ALA A 97 -17.70 1.17 5.46
C ALA A 97 -19.06 1.34 6.18
N GLU A 98 -19.16 2.26 7.14
CA GLU A 98 -20.44 2.58 7.81
C GLU A 98 -21.51 3.09 6.82
N ALA A 99 -21.10 3.86 5.82
CA ALA A 99 -22.02 4.29 4.78
C ALA A 99 -22.48 3.11 3.89
N LEU A 100 -21.59 2.19 3.55
CA LEU A 100 -21.93 1.01 2.76
C LEU A 100 -22.97 0.11 3.45
N LYS A 101 -22.98 0.00 4.79
CA LYS A 101 -23.97 -0.82 5.52
C LYS A 101 -25.42 -0.38 5.22
N VAL A 102 -25.63 0.91 4.95
CA VAL A 102 -26.97 1.46 4.69
C VAL A 102 -27.21 1.83 3.22
N ASN A 103 -26.18 2.14 2.46
CA ASN A 103 -26.32 2.49 1.05
C ASN A 103 -26.71 1.26 0.22
N LYS A 104 -27.77 1.40 -0.58
CA LYS A 104 -28.35 0.33 -1.42
C LYS A 104 -28.23 0.61 -2.90
N THR A 105 -27.38 1.55 -3.31
CA THR A 105 -27.30 2.00 -4.70
C THR A 105 -25.90 1.89 -5.29
N LEU A 106 -24.85 2.02 -4.49
CA LEU A 106 -23.48 1.94 -4.96
C LEU A 106 -23.15 0.49 -5.32
N THR A 107 -22.69 0.30 -6.56
CA THR A 107 -22.32 -1.02 -7.09
C THR A 107 -20.81 -1.12 -7.34
N TRP A 108 -20.12 -0.01 -7.53
CA TRP A 108 -18.70 0.06 -7.78
C TRP A 108 -18.02 1.11 -6.89
N LEU A 109 -16.95 0.72 -6.22
CA LEU A 109 -16.17 1.60 -5.35
C LEU A 109 -14.66 1.34 -5.54
N ASP A 110 -13.89 2.39 -5.85
CA ASP A 110 -12.42 2.31 -5.86
C ASP A 110 -11.81 3.17 -4.73
N LEU A 111 -11.08 2.52 -3.82
CA LEU A 111 -10.31 3.08 -2.72
C LEU A 111 -8.81 2.78 -2.88
N GLY A 112 -8.38 2.47 -4.09
CA GLY A 112 -7.00 2.10 -4.37
C GLY A 112 -6.00 3.24 -4.18
N LYS A 113 -4.70 2.89 -4.10
CA LYS A 113 -3.60 3.88 -4.02
C LYS A 113 -3.77 4.87 -2.87
N SER A 114 -4.10 4.34 -1.71
CA SER A 114 -4.37 5.08 -0.48
C SER A 114 -3.50 4.53 0.68
N ARG A 115 -3.94 4.67 1.93
CA ARG A 115 -3.19 4.24 3.12
C ARG A 115 -4.03 3.31 4.00
N ILE A 116 -4.90 2.51 3.38
CA ILE A 116 -5.79 1.61 4.12
C ILE A 116 -4.98 0.40 4.60
N GLY A 117 -4.94 0.22 5.90
CA GLY A 117 -4.31 -0.91 6.57
C GLY A 117 -5.29 -2.03 6.90
N ASN A 118 -4.89 -2.87 7.87
CA ASN A 118 -5.70 -3.99 8.30
C ASN A 118 -7.00 -3.56 8.97
N ALA A 119 -7.00 -2.47 9.74
CA ALA A 119 -8.19 -2.00 10.44
C ALA A 119 -9.25 -1.46 9.47
N GLY A 120 -8.84 -0.68 8.45
CA GLY A 120 -9.73 -0.20 7.41
C GLY A 120 -10.29 -1.35 6.55
N ALA A 121 -9.44 -2.32 6.20
CA ALA A 121 -9.87 -3.52 5.48
C ALA A 121 -10.89 -4.34 6.29
N GLN A 122 -10.71 -4.46 7.61
CA GLN A 122 -11.66 -5.12 8.50
C GLN A 122 -13.01 -4.38 8.52
N ALA A 123 -13.01 -3.05 8.62
CA ALA A 123 -14.26 -2.27 8.60
C ALA A 123 -15.02 -2.47 7.27
N ILE A 124 -14.31 -2.42 6.14
CA ILE A 124 -14.90 -2.70 4.81
C ILE A 124 -15.46 -4.12 4.76
N ALA A 125 -14.74 -5.10 5.28
CA ALA A 125 -15.18 -6.49 5.34
C ALA A 125 -16.51 -6.64 6.13
N GLU A 126 -16.61 -6.00 7.30
CA GLU A 126 -17.86 -6.01 8.08
C GLU A 126 -19.03 -5.34 7.32
N ALA A 127 -18.76 -4.28 6.56
CA ALA A 127 -19.78 -3.69 5.71
C ALA A 127 -20.20 -4.64 4.58
N LEU A 128 -19.27 -5.33 3.94
CA LEU A 128 -19.57 -6.29 2.87
C LEU A 128 -20.39 -7.49 3.35
N LYS A 129 -20.30 -7.90 4.62
CA LYS A 129 -21.19 -8.94 5.18
C LYS A 129 -22.67 -8.54 5.13
N MET A 130 -22.96 -7.23 5.17
CA MET A 130 -24.31 -6.66 5.19
C MET A 130 -24.74 -6.06 3.86
N ASN A 131 -23.80 -5.78 2.97
CA ASN A 131 -24.05 -5.13 1.69
C ASN A 131 -23.82 -6.10 0.54
N ALA A 132 -24.88 -6.45 -0.17
CA ALA A 132 -24.84 -7.26 -1.40
C ALA A 132 -24.99 -6.39 -2.67
N MET A 133 -24.99 -5.05 -2.56
CA MET A 133 -25.13 -4.17 -3.72
C MET A 133 -23.81 -3.87 -4.41
N VAL A 134 -22.71 -3.80 -3.64
CA VAL A 134 -21.37 -3.60 -4.21
C VAL A 134 -20.96 -4.87 -4.93
N THR A 135 -20.80 -4.76 -6.24
CA THR A 135 -20.36 -5.85 -7.11
C THR A 135 -18.86 -5.80 -7.39
N GLU A 136 -18.25 -4.64 -7.32
CA GLU A 136 -16.81 -4.47 -7.53
C GLU A 136 -16.22 -3.52 -6.48
N ILE A 137 -15.10 -3.91 -5.89
CA ILE A 137 -14.36 -3.08 -4.95
C ILE A 137 -12.86 -3.07 -5.26
N GLY A 138 -12.31 -1.86 -5.38
CA GLY A 138 -10.89 -1.59 -5.56
C GLY A 138 -10.21 -1.25 -4.23
N LEU A 139 -9.29 -2.11 -3.79
CA LEU A 139 -8.43 -1.91 -2.62
C LEU A 139 -6.95 -2.06 -3.00
N LYS A 140 -6.65 -1.95 -4.30
CA LYS A 140 -5.28 -2.09 -4.81
C LYS A 140 -4.36 -1.01 -4.26
N GLN A 141 -3.08 -1.36 -4.10
CA GLN A 141 -2.01 -0.43 -3.68
C GLN A 141 -2.37 0.29 -2.37
N ASN A 142 -2.58 -0.53 -1.33
CA ASN A 142 -2.81 -0.14 0.05
C ASN A 142 -1.82 -0.88 0.97
N GLN A 143 -2.07 -0.92 2.28
CA GLN A 143 -1.22 -1.54 3.29
C GLN A 143 -1.93 -2.74 3.96
N ILE A 144 -2.71 -3.49 3.17
CA ILE A 144 -3.51 -4.61 3.67
C ILE A 144 -2.61 -5.84 3.79
N GLY A 145 -2.41 -6.30 5.01
CA GLY A 145 -1.66 -7.51 5.32
C GLY A 145 -2.56 -8.73 5.56
N ASN A 146 -1.99 -9.75 6.19
CA ASN A 146 -2.70 -11.01 6.44
C ASN A 146 -3.97 -10.84 7.30
N ALA A 147 -3.96 -9.95 8.28
CA ALA A 147 -5.12 -9.74 9.15
C ALA A 147 -6.30 -9.10 8.40
N GLY A 148 -6.04 -8.09 7.56
CA GLY A 148 -7.05 -7.49 6.70
C GLY A 148 -7.58 -8.47 5.66
N ALA A 149 -6.70 -9.26 5.04
CA ALA A 149 -7.08 -10.31 4.10
C ALA A 149 -7.95 -11.40 4.75
N HIS A 150 -7.66 -11.77 6.00
CA HIS A 150 -8.49 -12.70 6.77
C HIS A 150 -9.89 -12.12 7.01
N ALA A 151 -10.01 -10.87 7.41
CA ALA A 151 -11.31 -10.23 7.60
C ALA A 151 -12.13 -10.20 6.30
N ILE A 152 -11.49 -9.86 5.17
CA ILE A 152 -12.12 -9.90 3.84
C ILE A 152 -12.57 -11.34 3.50
N ALA A 153 -11.76 -12.35 3.80
CA ALA A 153 -12.11 -13.75 3.61
C ALA A 153 -13.38 -14.13 4.38
N GLU A 154 -13.49 -13.73 5.65
CA GLU A 154 -14.70 -13.97 6.43
C GLU A 154 -15.94 -13.28 5.85
N ALA A 155 -15.77 -12.11 5.25
CA ALA A 155 -16.87 -11.47 4.54
C ALA A 155 -17.25 -12.21 3.26
N LEU A 156 -16.28 -12.69 2.49
CA LEU A 156 -16.53 -13.45 1.26
C LEU A 156 -17.32 -14.74 1.49
N LYS A 157 -17.21 -15.39 2.67
CA LYS A 157 -17.97 -16.59 3.00
C LYS A 157 -19.49 -16.37 3.02
N VAL A 158 -19.92 -15.15 3.30
CA VAL A 158 -21.35 -14.81 3.45
C VAL A 158 -21.86 -13.77 2.43
N ASN A 159 -20.95 -13.01 1.80
CA ASN A 159 -21.33 -12.02 0.82
C ASN A 159 -21.79 -12.68 -0.49
N THR A 160 -22.94 -12.23 -1.01
CA THR A 160 -23.57 -12.74 -2.23
C THR A 160 -23.63 -11.72 -3.35
N GLY A 161 -23.01 -10.56 -3.20
CA GLY A 161 -23.05 -9.47 -4.18
C GLY A 161 -21.74 -9.25 -4.94
N LEU A 162 -20.60 -9.48 -4.29
CA LEU A 162 -19.30 -9.15 -4.84
C LEU A 162 -18.90 -10.09 -5.98
N ILE A 163 -18.55 -9.49 -7.12
CA ILE A 163 -18.18 -10.19 -8.35
C ILE A 163 -16.67 -10.03 -8.60
N VAL A 164 -16.10 -8.84 -8.36
CA VAL A 164 -14.69 -8.54 -8.61
C VAL A 164 -14.06 -7.89 -7.38
N LEU A 165 -12.89 -8.41 -6.99
CA LEU A 165 -12.11 -7.90 -5.87
C LEU A 165 -10.67 -7.60 -6.29
N TYR A 166 -10.26 -6.35 -6.14
CA TYR A 166 -8.88 -5.91 -6.41
C TYR A 166 -8.11 -5.74 -5.10
N LEU A 167 -7.15 -6.62 -4.86
CA LEU A 167 -6.24 -6.62 -3.71
C LEU A 167 -4.76 -6.60 -4.15
N ASN A 168 -4.51 -6.32 -5.41
CA ASN A 168 -3.15 -6.25 -5.93
C ASN A 168 -2.35 -5.09 -5.28
N GLU A 169 -1.02 -5.23 -5.24
CA GLU A 169 -0.11 -4.24 -4.63
C GLU A 169 -0.44 -3.97 -3.14
N ASN A 170 -0.52 -5.04 -2.34
CA ASN A 170 -0.70 -5.02 -0.89
C ASN A 170 0.38 -5.88 -0.19
N GLU A 171 0.19 -6.16 1.11
CA GLU A 171 1.15 -6.90 1.93
C GLU A 171 0.65 -8.30 2.31
N ILE A 172 -0.19 -8.90 1.47
CA ILE A 172 -0.82 -10.19 1.73
C ILE A 172 0.20 -11.33 1.53
N GLY A 173 0.45 -12.09 2.59
CA GLY A 173 1.31 -13.26 2.57
C GLY A 173 0.52 -14.58 2.51
N ASN A 174 1.22 -15.68 2.84
CA ASN A 174 0.61 -17.02 2.80
C ASN A 174 -0.64 -17.16 3.68
N ALA A 175 -0.61 -16.63 4.90
CA ALA A 175 -1.74 -16.77 5.83
C ALA A 175 -3.01 -16.07 5.32
N GLY A 176 -2.87 -14.85 4.77
CA GLY A 176 -3.99 -14.14 4.16
C GLY A 176 -4.53 -14.85 2.91
N ALA A 177 -3.62 -15.34 2.05
CA ALA A 177 -4.00 -16.09 0.85
C ALA A 177 -4.70 -17.40 1.17
N GLN A 178 -4.27 -18.12 2.21
CA GLN A 178 -4.95 -19.34 2.70
C GLN A 178 -6.35 -19.04 3.21
N ALA A 179 -6.53 -17.98 4.00
CA ALA A 179 -7.85 -17.56 4.47
C ALA A 179 -8.80 -17.22 3.30
N ILE A 180 -8.31 -16.47 2.32
CA ILE A 180 -9.06 -16.19 1.09
C ILE A 180 -9.41 -17.49 0.36
N ALA A 181 -8.48 -18.42 0.20
CA ALA A 181 -8.70 -19.69 -0.46
C ALA A 181 -9.83 -20.49 0.21
N GLU A 182 -9.86 -20.57 1.55
CA GLU A 182 -10.94 -21.24 2.27
C GLU A 182 -12.30 -20.57 2.03
N ALA A 183 -12.33 -19.25 1.99
CA ALA A 183 -13.56 -18.52 1.65
C ALA A 183 -14.02 -18.80 0.21
N LEU A 184 -13.09 -18.85 -0.74
CA LEU A 184 -13.40 -19.12 -2.14
C LEU A 184 -14.00 -20.52 -2.38
N LYS A 185 -13.71 -21.52 -1.53
CA LYS A 185 -14.32 -22.85 -1.64
C LYS A 185 -15.83 -22.83 -1.42
N VAL A 186 -16.35 -21.85 -0.68
CA VAL A 186 -17.78 -21.73 -0.36
C VAL A 186 -18.45 -20.54 -1.03
N ASN A 187 -17.70 -19.52 -1.42
CA ASN A 187 -18.25 -18.35 -2.11
C ASN A 187 -18.68 -18.73 -3.53
N SER A 188 -19.90 -18.34 -3.90
CA SER A 188 -20.52 -18.69 -5.18
C SER A 188 -20.72 -17.50 -6.13
N THR A 189 -20.18 -16.33 -5.81
CA THR A 189 -20.44 -15.09 -6.57
C THR A 189 -19.19 -14.45 -7.17
N LEU A 190 -18.04 -14.59 -6.51
CA LEU A 190 -16.81 -13.97 -6.98
C LEU A 190 -16.35 -14.60 -8.30
N TYR A 191 -16.15 -13.75 -9.28
CA TYR A 191 -15.72 -14.10 -10.63
C TYR A 191 -14.25 -13.79 -10.88
N GLY A 192 -13.79 -12.59 -10.43
CA GLY A 192 -12.43 -12.09 -10.59
C GLY A 192 -11.75 -11.73 -9.28
N LEU A 193 -10.51 -12.20 -9.10
CA LEU A 193 -9.68 -11.91 -7.94
C LEU A 193 -8.27 -11.48 -8.37
N PHE A 194 -7.89 -10.28 -8.01
CA PHE A 194 -6.60 -9.67 -8.35
C PHE A 194 -5.71 -9.59 -7.11
N LEU A 195 -4.64 -10.38 -7.08
CA LEU A 195 -3.69 -10.53 -5.97
C LEU A 195 -2.23 -10.32 -6.41
N GLU A 196 -2.03 -9.69 -7.57
CA GLU A 196 -0.69 -9.39 -8.04
C GLU A 196 0.07 -8.49 -7.07
N ASP A 197 1.40 -8.54 -7.12
CA ASP A 197 2.27 -7.68 -6.31
C ASP A 197 1.98 -7.76 -4.81
N ASN A 198 1.83 -8.97 -4.30
CA ASN A 198 1.73 -9.28 -2.89
C ASN A 198 2.93 -10.13 -2.43
N GLN A 199 2.87 -10.70 -1.22
CA GLN A 199 3.94 -11.51 -0.62
C GLN A 199 3.53 -12.98 -0.53
N ILE A 200 2.67 -13.45 -1.45
CA ILE A 200 2.12 -14.80 -1.46
C ILE A 200 3.22 -15.78 -1.94
N GLY A 201 3.55 -16.74 -1.11
CA GLY A 201 4.47 -17.82 -1.44
C GLY A 201 3.77 -19.11 -1.85
N ASP A 202 4.55 -20.21 -1.88
CA ASP A 202 4.09 -21.52 -2.35
C ASP A 202 2.86 -22.05 -1.64
N ALA A 203 2.78 -21.90 -0.30
CA ALA A 203 1.67 -22.41 0.49
C ALA A 203 0.36 -21.67 0.19
N GLY A 204 0.41 -20.32 0.08
CA GLY A 204 -0.75 -19.51 -0.28
C GLY A 204 -1.23 -19.78 -1.70
N ALA A 205 -0.28 -19.85 -2.65
CA ALA A 205 -0.60 -20.14 -4.06
C ALA A 205 -1.21 -21.53 -4.25
N GLN A 206 -0.72 -22.53 -3.52
CA GLN A 206 -1.30 -23.89 -3.54
C GLN A 206 -2.75 -23.89 -3.04
N ALA A 207 -3.02 -23.22 -1.91
CA ALA A 207 -4.37 -23.12 -1.37
C ALA A 207 -5.34 -22.43 -2.35
N ILE A 208 -4.91 -21.32 -2.97
CA ILE A 208 -5.68 -20.61 -4.01
C ILE A 208 -5.95 -21.53 -5.21
N ALA A 209 -4.95 -22.28 -5.68
CA ALA A 209 -5.11 -23.20 -6.81
C ALA A 209 -6.11 -24.33 -6.48
N GLU A 210 -6.10 -24.84 -5.27
CA GLU A 210 -7.07 -25.85 -4.83
C GLU A 210 -8.50 -25.28 -4.78
N ALA A 211 -8.67 -24.07 -4.23
CA ALA A 211 -9.95 -23.38 -4.24
C ALA A 211 -10.45 -23.12 -5.67
N PHE A 212 -9.56 -22.70 -6.58
CA PHE A 212 -9.89 -22.48 -7.99
C PHE A 212 -10.42 -23.74 -8.69
N LYS A 213 -9.87 -24.91 -8.37
CA LYS A 213 -10.33 -26.19 -8.93
C LYS A 213 -11.77 -26.52 -8.56
N VAL A 214 -12.14 -26.27 -7.30
CA VAL A 214 -13.45 -26.69 -6.76
C VAL A 214 -14.54 -25.64 -6.95
N ASN A 215 -14.16 -24.37 -7.18
CA ASN A 215 -15.12 -23.30 -7.38
C ASN A 215 -15.30 -22.98 -8.87
N PRO A 216 -16.41 -23.39 -9.50
CA PRO A 216 -16.64 -23.17 -10.92
C PRO A 216 -17.03 -21.73 -11.26
N LYS A 217 -17.33 -20.87 -10.30
CA LYS A 217 -17.70 -19.46 -10.53
C LYS A 217 -16.50 -18.58 -10.74
N LEU A 218 -15.37 -18.94 -10.11
CA LEU A 218 -14.12 -18.20 -10.32
C LEU A 218 -13.63 -18.38 -11.75
N ARG A 219 -13.43 -17.26 -12.48
CA ARG A 219 -12.92 -17.27 -13.84
C ARG A 219 -11.46 -16.88 -13.88
N ASP A 220 -11.12 -15.77 -13.24
CA ASP A 220 -9.79 -15.18 -13.34
C ASP A 220 -9.20 -14.88 -11.99
N ILE A 221 -8.02 -15.46 -11.72
CA ILE A 221 -7.21 -15.15 -10.53
C ILE A 221 -5.81 -14.75 -10.99
N PHE A 222 -5.35 -13.60 -10.55
CA PHE A 222 -4.05 -13.06 -10.91
C PHE A 222 -3.11 -13.09 -9.71
N LEU A 223 -2.00 -13.84 -9.84
CA LEU A 223 -0.94 -14.02 -8.82
C LEU A 223 0.44 -13.59 -9.35
N LYS A 224 0.46 -12.71 -10.34
CA LYS A 224 1.72 -12.16 -10.88
C LYS A 224 2.54 -11.50 -9.77
N ARG A 225 3.86 -11.50 -9.93
CA ARG A 225 4.80 -10.76 -9.07
C ARG A 225 4.58 -10.98 -7.56
N ASN A 226 4.34 -12.25 -7.20
CA ASN A 226 4.33 -12.74 -5.83
C ASN A 226 5.64 -13.49 -5.53
N CYS A 227 5.70 -14.26 -4.45
CA CYS A 227 6.89 -14.96 -3.96
C CYS A 227 6.83 -16.48 -4.22
N ILE A 228 6.18 -16.90 -5.31
CA ILE A 228 5.93 -18.30 -5.64
C ILE A 228 7.17 -18.88 -6.33
N SER A 229 7.66 -20.04 -5.88
CA SER A 229 8.80 -20.69 -6.50
C SER A 229 8.52 -21.14 -7.94
N ASN A 230 9.57 -21.21 -8.76
CA ASN A 230 9.42 -21.67 -10.16
C ASN A 230 8.83 -23.08 -10.24
N ALA A 231 9.25 -24.00 -9.35
CA ALA A 231 8.73 -25.36 -9.30
C ALA A 231 7.23 -25.37 -8.99
N ARG A 232 6.78 -24.55 -8.05
CA ARG A 232 5.37 -24.42 -7.69
C ARG A 232 4.57 -23.75 -8.82
N SER A 233 5.09 -22.68 -9.40
CA SER A 233 4.45 -22.00 -10.53
C SER A 233 4.21 -22.93 -11.70
N GLN A 234 5.20 -23.78 -12.05
CA GLN A 234 5.06 -24.78 -13.10
C GLN A 234 3.99 -25.82 -12.76
N ALA A 235 4.01 -26.36 -11.53
CA ALA A 235 3.01 -27.33 -11.10
C ALA A 235 1.58 -26.77 -11.13
N ILE A 236 1.39 -25.50 -10.75
CA ILE A 236 0.06 -24.85 -10.77
C ILE A 236 -0.35 -24.46 -12.20
N ASN A 237 0.57 -24.03 -13.07
CA ASN A 237 0.25 -23.68 -14.46
C ASN A 237 -0.29 -24.86 -15.28
N LEU A 238 -0.08 -26.11 -14.83
CA LEU A 238 -0.72 -27.28 -15.40
C LEU A 238 -2.25 -27.31 -15.18
N TYR A 239 -2.77 -26.44 -14.30
CA TYR A 239 -4.22 -26.32 -14.03
C TYR A 239 -4.92 -25.25 -14.90
N ARG A 240 -4.32 -24.81 -16.00
CA ARG A 240 -5.06 -24.02 -16.99
C ARG A 240 -6.24 -24.83 -17.50
N SER A 241 -7.42 -24.38 -17.16
CA SER A 241 -8.66 -25.07 -17.54
C SER A 241 -8.95 -24.87 -19.04
N TYR A 242 -9.41 -25.93 -19.69
CA TYR A 242 -9.92 -25.88 -21.08
C TYR A 242 -11.22 -25.09 -21.22
N ASP A 243 -11.86 -24.69 -20.11
CA ASP A 243 -13.15 -23.99 -20.07
C ASP A 243 -13.02 -22.46 -20.13
N GLY A 244 -11.83 -21.92 -20.41
CA GLY A 244 -11.56 -20.49 -20.52
C GLY A 244 -11.35 -19.79 -19.19
N ARG A 245 -11.22 -20.52 -18.07
CA ARG A 245 -10.82 -19.95 -16.77
C ARG A 245 -9.30 -19.81 -16.68
N GLY A 246 -8.81 -18.76 -16.02
CA GLY A 246 -7.38 -18.46 -15.91
C GLY A 246 -6.90 -18.32 -14.48
N LEU A 247 -5.84 -19.07 -14.12
CA LEU A 247 -5.03 -18.80 -12.94
C LEU A 247 -3.65 -18.34 -13.44
N TYR A 248 -3.35 -17.04 -13.26
CA TYR A 248 -2.20 -16.38 -13.89
C TYR A 248 -1.06 -16.24 -12.88
N ILE A 249 -0.01 -17.08 -13.03
CA ILE A 249 1.16 -17.13 -12.15
C ILE A 249 2.41 -16.97 -13.01
N TYR A 250 3.00 -15.79 -13.02
CA TYR A 250 4.26 -15.51 -13.74
C TYR A 250 4.96 -14.28 -13.16
N GLU A 251 6.19 -13.99 -13.58
CA GLU A 251 7.01 -12.87 -13.11
C GLU A 251 7.22 -12.85 -11.58
N GLN A 252 7.46 -14.03 -10.99
CA GLN A 252 7.57 -14.13 -9.54
C GLN A 252 8.84 -13.45 -9.00
N VAL A 253 8.73 -12.85 -7.81
CA VAL A 253 9.81 -12.15 -7.09
C VAL A 253 10.52 -13.13 -6.17
N ASN A 254 11.85 -12.97 -5.99
CA ASN A 254 12.58 -13.79 -5.03
C ASN A 254 12.08 -13.50 -3.60
N PRO A 255 11.60 -14.53 -2.87
CA PRO A 255 11.05 -14.34 -1.51
C PRO A 255 12.02 -13.68 -0.53
N ARG A 256 13.33 -13.87 -0.73
CA ARG A 256 14.36 -13.26 0.10
C ARG A 256 14.47 -11.75 -0.07
N ALA A 257 13.93 -11.17 -1.16
CA ALA A 257 13.91 -9.72 -1.35
C ALA A 257 13.22 -9.02 -0.17
N PHE A 258 12.11 -9.58 0.30
CA PHE A 258 11.36 -9.02 1.42
C PHE A 258 12.04 -9.24 2.78
N SER A 259 12.76 -10.35 2.96
CA SER A 259 13.50 -10.62 4.19
C SER A 259 14.74 -9.74 4.36
N LEU A 260 15.24 -9.16 3.28
CA LEU A 260 16.35 -8.20 3.32
C LEU A 260 15.91 -6.76 3.60
N LEU A 261 14.60 -6.47 3.47
CA LEU A 261 14.09 -5.14 3.81
C LEU A 261 14.05 -5.00 5.34
N PRO A 262 14.63 -3.93 5.89
CA PRO A 262 14.55 -3.68 7.31
C PRO A 262 13.11 -3.38 7.70
N ARG A 263 12.69 -3.85 8.88
CA ARG A 263 11.44 -3.40 9.48
C ARG A 263 11.60 -1.92 9.82
N VAL A 264 10.81 -1.09 9.20
CA VAL A 264 10.73 0.34 9.51
C VAL A 264 9.77 0.50 10.68
N ALA A 265 10.25 1.05 11.80
CA ALA A 265 9.38 1.35 12.95
C ALA A 265 8.43 2.50 12.59
N THR A 266 7.17 2.37 12.95
CA THR A 266 6.20 3.46 12.85
C THR A 266 6.43 4.47 13.99
N ALA A 267 5.83 5.65 13.87
CA ALA A 267 5.84 6.65 14.94
C ALA A 267 5.26 6.08 16.25
N ASP A 268 4.17 5.33 16.13
CA ASP A 268 3.49 4.71 17.28
C ASP A 268 4.34 3.61 17.91
N ASP A 269 5.06 2.81 17.11
CA ASP A 269 6.02 1.81 17.63
C ASP A 269 7.09 2.48 18.49
N LEU A 270 7.68 3.58 17.99
CA LEU A 270 8.72 4.32 18.69
C LEU A 270 8.19 4.98 19.94
N GLN A 271 7.05 5.65 19.88
CA GLN A 271 6.40 6.27 21.03
C GLN A 271 6.09 5.23 22.11
N THR A 272 5.58 4.06 21.68
CA THR A 272 5.26 2.96 22.59
C THR A 272 6.52 2.44 23.28
N VAL A 273 7.59 2.15 22.54
CA VAL A 273 8.85 1.65 23.13
C VAL A 273 9.48 2.71 24.02
N PHE A 274 9.52 3.97 23.59
CA PHE A 274 10.06 5.07 24.38
C PHE A 274 9.29 5.27 25.70
N CYS A 275 7.95 5.26 25.64
CA CYS A 275 7.11 5.33 26.84
C CYS A 275 7.35 4.14 27.78
N LEU A 276 7.47 2.92 27.26
CA LEU A 276 7.78 1.74 28.09
C LEU A 276 9.13 1.86 28.77
N LEU A 277 10.14 2.40 28.11
CA LEU A 277 11.47 2.59 28.68
C LEU A 277 11.49 3.72 29.75
N THR A 278 10.75 4.81 29.51
CA THR A 278 10.77 6.00 30.37
C THR A 278 9.75 5.97 31.50
N SER A 279 8.65 5.21 31.37
CA SER A 279 7.61 5.10 32.43
C SER A 279 7.75 3.85 33.28
N GLY A 280 8.52 2.85 32.81
CA GLY A 280 8.62 1.52 33.40
C GLY A 280 7.35 0.67 33.10
N PRO A 281 7.49 -0.59 32.68
CA PRO A 281 6.35 -1.47 32.48
C PRO A 281 5.75 -1.93 33.81
N GLU A 282 4.41 -1.86 33.91
CA GLU A 282 3.68 -2.65 34.92
C GLU A 282 3.80 -4.13 34.57
N LEU A 283 4.51 -4.88 35.40
CA LEU A 283 4.52 -6.34 35.28
C LEU A 283 3.21 -6.88 35.86
N LYS A 284 2.35 -7.45 35.02
CA LYS A 284 1.15 -8.17 35.47
C LYS A 284 1.58 -9.21 36.52
N ASP A 285 0.98 -9.13 37.68
CA ASP A 285 1.19 -10.03 38.84
C ASP A 285 2.45 -9.84 39.70
N GLN A 286 3.18 -8.73 39.57
CA GLN A 286 4.27 -8.42 40.53
C GLN A 286 4.14 -6.97 41.02
N SER A 287 4.32 -6.78 42.33
CA SER A 287 4.31 -5.45 42.96
C SER A 287 5.60 -4.63 42.74
N THR A 288 6.42 -5.03 41.79
CA THR A 288 7.70 -4.37 41.44
C THR A 288 7.63 -3.76 40.06
N PHE A 289 7.78 -2.44 40.01
CA PHE A 289 8.00 -1.72 38.74
C PHE A 289 9.48 -1.83 38.37
N LEU A 290 9.78 -2.02 37.07
CA LEU A 290 11.11 -1.73 36.59
C LEU A 290 11.37 -0.22 36.69
N PRO A 291 12.57 0.21 37.14
CA PRO A 291 12.85 1.63 37.24
C PRO A 291 12.75 2.29 35.87
N ALA A 292 12.05 3.42 35.81
CA ALA A 292 12.01 4.27 34.64
C ALA A 292 13.42 4.76 34.28
N LEU A 293 13.76 4.73 33.00
CA LEU A 293 15.05 5.21 32.50
C LEU A 293 14.97 6.72 32.20
N PRO A 294 16.04 7.49 32.41
CA PRO A 294 16.16 8.82 31.86
C PRO A 294 15.98 8.79 30.33
N ALA A 295 15.37 9.82 29.77
CA ALA A 295 15.07 9.90 28.33
C ALA A 295 16.32 9.71 27.45
N GLU A 296 17.47 10.27 27.91
CA GLU A 296 18.74 10.15 27.19
C GLU A 296 19.26 8.72 27.14
N ILE A 297 19.00 7.92 28.17
CA ILE A 297 19.36 6.49 28.17
C ILE A 297 18.40 5.69 27.33
N ALA A 298 17.10 6.01 27.34
CA ALA A 298 16.11 5.39 26.47
C ALA A 298 16.44 5.62 24.99
N ASP A 299 16.83 6.83 24.59
CA ASP A 299 17.28 7.16 23.23
C ASP A 299 18.52 6.35 22.82
N ILE A 300 19.51 6.21 23.71
CA ILE A 300 20.71 5.39 23.43
C ILE A 300 20.32 3.91 23.22
N ILE A 301 19.44 3.38 24.06
CA ILE A 301 18.97 1.98 23.92
C ILE A 301 18.23 1.79 22.61
N MET A 302 17.37 2.73 22.22
CA MET A 302 16.64 2.67 20.96
C MET A 302 17.58 2.74 19.75
N ASP A 303 18.64 3.56 19.82
CA ASP A 303 19.65 3.67 18.76
C ASP A 303 20.46 2.38 18.61
N GLU A 304 20.96 1.82 19.72
CA GLU A 304 21.69 0.55 19.73
C GLU A 304 20.82 -0.64 19.30
N ALA A 305 19.54 -0.64 19.65
CA ALA A 305 18.59 -1.65 19.20
C ALA A 305 18.12 -1.45 17.73
N GLN A 306 18.63 -0.41 17.06
CA GLN A 306 18.26 -0.05 15.69
C GLN A 306 16.75 0.19 15.48
N HIS A 307 16.06 0.66 16.50
CA HIS A 307 14.69 1.15 16.41
C HIS A 307 14.66 2.54 15.77
N TRP A 308 14.85 2.59 14.44
CA TRP A 308 14.91 3.83 13.69
C TRP A 308 13.66 4.03 12.86
N GLN A 309 13.23 5.27 12.75
CA GLN A 309 12.24 5.66 11.77
C GLN A 309 12.79 5.42 10.35
N GLY A 310 11.89 5.25 9.41
CA GLY A 310 12.32 5.10 8.04
C GLY A 310 11.22 5.41 7.06
N VAL A 311 11.63 5.66 5.84
CA VAL A 311 10.74 5.78 4.69
C VAL A 311 11.23 4.82 3.61
N GLN A 312 10.28 4.13 3.00
CA GLN A 312 10.55 3.16 1.96
C GLN A 312 9.77 3.53 0.70
N HIS A 313 10.43 3.41 -0.44
CA HIS A 313 9.78 3.42 -1.74
C HIS A 313 10.15 2.15 -2.48
N THR A 314 9.15 1.41 -2.91
CA THR A 314 9.32 0.15 -3.64
C THR A 314 8.71 0.28 -5.03
N ASN A 315 9.46 -0.07 -6.05
CA ASN A 315 8.98 -0.23 -7.42
C ASN A 315 8.94 -1.72 -7.77
N ARG A 316 7.79 -2.20 -8.23
CA ARG A 316 7.56 -3.60 -8.63
C ARG A 316 7.20 -3.75 -10.10
N HIS A 317 7.26 -2.66 -10.87
CA HIS A 317 6.90 -2.68 -12.29
C HIS A 317 8.14 -2.87 -13.17
N PRO A 318 8.27 -3.98 -13.92
CA PRO A 318 9.45 -4.26 -14.76
C PRO A 318 9.62 -3.30 -15.95
N TYR A 319 8.64 -2.44 -16.22
CA TYR A 319 8.67 -1.44 -17.31
C TYR A 319 8.54 -0.01 -16.80
N ASP A 320 8.67 0.20 -15.48
CA ASP A 320 8.63 1.55 -14.92
C ASP A 320 10.05 2.10 -14.86
N ASP A 321 10.38 2.95 -15.83
CA ASP A 321 11.70 3.62 -15.91
C ASP A 321 11.85 4.75 -14.88
N ARG A 322 10.84 5.00 -14.05
CA ARG A 322 10.92 6.03 -13.02
C ARG A 322 11.89 5.61 -11.93
N PRO A 323 12.81 6.48 -11.55
CA PRO A 323 13.76 6.18 -10.49
C PRO A 323 13.03 6.00 -9.15
N VAL A 324 13.46 5.02 -8.37
CA VAL A 324 13.01 4.86 -6.98
C VAL A 324 13.62 5.98 -6.16
N LYS A 325 12.78 6.82 -5.55
CA LYS A 325 13.22 7.99 -4.77
C LYS A 325 12.42 8.16 -3.50
N VAL A 326 13.10 8.66 -2.47
CA VAL A 326 12.55 8.94 -1.16
C VAL A 326 12.90 10.36 -0.77
N THR A 327 11.93 11.12 -0.27
CA THR A 327 12.17 12.42 0.38
C THR A 327 12.25 12.21 1.89
N VAL A 328 13.28 12.72 2.53
CA VAL A 328 13.46 12.63 3.98
C VAL A 328 12.42 13.53 4.66
N PRO A 329 11.48 12.96 5.42
CA PRO A 329 10.41 13.73 6.03
C PRO A 329 10.90 14.49 7.27
N GLN A 330 10.05 15.38 7.78
CA GLN A 330 10.27 16.04 9.06
C GLN A 330 10.21 15.02 10.21
N SER A 331 11.09 15.14 11.19
CA SER A 331 11.01 14.36 12.43
C SER A 331 9.72 14.70 13.18
N ILE A 332 9.09 13.70 13.78
CA ILE A 332 7.84 13.86 14.54
C ILE A 332 8.01 14.80 15.74
N ASN A 333 9.22 14.86 16.29
CA ASN A 333 9.53 15.66 17.50
C ASN A 333 10.15 17.03 17.19
N GLY A 334 10.21 17.44 15.91
CA GLY A 334 10.81 18.74 15.52
C GLY A 334 12.34 18.82 15.65
N ASN A 335 13.01 17.75 16.08
CA ASN A 335 14.46 17.66 16.17
C ASN A 335 15.11 17.44 14.81
N SER A 336 16.37 17.79 14.66
CA SER A 336 17.11 17.60 13.41
C SER A 336 17.22 16.11 13.09
N THR A 337 16.57 15.67 12.01
CA THR A 337 16.63 14.29 11.51
C THR A 337 18.07 13.94 11.11
N ARG A 338 18.61 12.87 11.71
CA ARG A 338 19.92 12.33 11.35
C ARG A 338 19.76 11.00 10.63
N VAL A 339 20.06 10.99 9.33
CA VAL A 339 20.03 9.75 8.55
C VAL A 339 21.11 8.79 9.07
N LYS A 340 20.70 7.57 9.39
CA LYS A 340 21.54 6.49 9.92
C LYS A 340 21.98 5.51 8.84
N THR A 341 21.08 5.16 7.92
CA THR A 341 21.41 4.23 6.83
C THR A 341 20.58 4.52 5.58
N ILE A 342 21.16 4.15 4.43
CA ILE A 342 20.46 4.01 3.16
C ILE A 342 20.65 2.57 2.71
N GLN A 343 19.57 1.87 2.39
CA GLN A 343 19.61 0.51 1.88
C GLN A 343 18.87 0.41 0.55
N VAL A 344 19.47 -0.27 -0.41
CA VAL A 344 18.87 -0.59 -1.70
C VAL A 344 18.80 -2.10 -1.84
N VAL A 345 17.66 -2.61 -2.26
CA VAL A 345 17.44 -4.02 -2.58
C VAL A 345 16.87 -4.11 -3.99
N ARG A 346 17.44 -4.95 -4.85
CA ARG A 346 17.01 -5.15 -6.23
C ARG A 346 16.94 -6.64 -6.55
N ASP A 347 15.82 -7.10 -7.11
CA ASP A 347 15.67 -8.41 -7.72
C ASP A 347 15.54 -8.25 -9.24
N THR A 348 16.36 -9.00 -9.98
CA THR A 348 16.34 -9.00 -11.45
C THR A 348 16.06 -10.39 -11.99
N GLY A 349 15.60 -10.47 -13.22
CA GLY A 349 15.37 -11.77 -13.88
C GLY A 349 16.65 -12.53 -14.25
N LYS A 350 17.83 -11.96 -14.03
CA LYS A 350 19.14 -12.53 -14.43
C LYS A 350 19.95 -12.94 -13.22
N LEU A 351 20.68 -14.04 -13.38
CA LEU A 351 21.63 -14.51 -12.38
C LEU A 351 22.88 -13.61 -12.35
N TYR A 352 23.27 -13.22 -11.15
CA TYR A 352 24.53 -12.51 -10.89
C TYR A 352 25.61 -13.50 -10.48
N HIS A 353 26.78 -13.43 -11.12
CA HIS A 353 27.87 -14.35 -10.85
C HIS A 353 28.94 -13.78 -9.92
N ARG A 354 29.01 -12.45 -9.77
CA ARG A 354 30.04 -11.79 -8.93
C ARG A 354 29.48 -10.55 -8.23
N ILE A 355 29.87 -10.34 -6.98
CA ILE A 355 29.48 -9.16 -6.18
C ILE A 355 30.04 -7.87 -6.79
N GLY A 356 31.23 -7.92 -7.39
CA GLY A 356 31.90 -6.71 -7.90
C GLY A 356 31.29 -6.08 -9.14
N ASP A 357 30.42 -6.81 -9.85
CA ASP A 357 29.82 -6.34 -11.10
C ASP A 357 28.47 -5.61 -10.87
N ASN A 358 27.99 -5.60 -9.61
CA ASN A 358 26.69 -5.03 -9.26
C ASN A 358 26.87 -3.71 -8.52
N VAL A 359 26.45 -2.64 -9.16
CA VAL A 359 26.51 -1.28 -8.63
C VAL A 359 25.14 -0.63 -8.68
N PHE A 360 24.90 0.23 -7.70
CA PHE A 360 23.72 1.10 -7.63
C PHE A 360 24.17 2.54 -7.81
N GLY A 361 23.65 3.24 -8.81
CA GLY A 361 23.81 4.68 -8.90
C GLY A 361 22.96 5.36 -7.82
N LEU A 362 23.60 6.07 -6.89
CA LEU A 362 22.90 6.80 -5.84
C LEU A 362 23.05 8.30 -6.08
N ILE A 363 21.93 9.02 -6.10
CA ILE A 363 21.89 10.48 -6.24
C ILE A 363 21.20 11.06 -5.01
N VAL A 364 21.82 12.06 -4.39
CA VAL A 364 21.21 12.84 -3.30
C VAL A 364 21.04 14.28 -3.78
N ARG A 365 19.82 14.79 -3.66
CA ARG A 365 19.44 16.15 -4.04
C ARG A 365 18.96 16.93 -2.83
N ASP A 366 19.25 18.21 -2.79
CA ASP A 366 18.69 19.12 -1.79
C ASP A 366 17.21 19.47 -2.08
N GLU A 367 16.62 20.34 -1.25
CA GLU A 367 15.23 20.81 -1.39
C GLU A 367 14.98 21.57 -2.70
N GLN A 368 16.02 22.18 -3.28
CA GLN A 368 15.95 22.89 -4.55
C GLN A 368 16.14 21.95 -5.76
N GLY A 369 16.41 20.66 -5.51
CA GLY A 369 16.65 19.65 -6.53
C GLY A 369 18.11 19.62 -7.06
N THR A 370 19.03 20.39 -6.46
CA THR A 370 20.44 20.40 -6.84
C THR A 370 21.12 19.12 -6.37
N VAL A 371 21.91 18.50 -7.24
CA VAL A 371 22.67 17.29 -6.90
C VAL A 371 23.79 17.66 -5.92
N GLN A 372 23.71 17.13 -4.72
CA GLN A 372 24.71 17.28 -3.66
C GLN A 372 25.69 16.10 -3.63
N TYR A 373 25.27 14.95 -4.16
CA TYR A 373 26.08 13.75 -4.19
C TYR A 373 25.59 12.81 -5.29
N GLU A 374 26.55 12.26 -6.04
CA GLU A 374 26.32 11.23 -7.03
C GLU A 374 27.47 10.20 -6.94
N HIS A 375 27.14 8.94 -6.73
CA HIS A 375 28.15 7.89 -6.57
C HIS A 375 27.59 6.51 -6.89
N GLU A 376 28.47 5.62 -7.34
CA GLU A 376 28.16 4.21 -7.50
C GLU A 376 28.45 3.43 -6.21
N ALA A 377 27.39 2.93 -5.59
CA ALA A 377 27.49 2.06 -4.42
C ALA A 377 27.59 0.60 -4.87
N LYS A 378 28.67 -0.09 -4.46
CA LYS A 378 28.83 -1.52 -4.74
C LYS A 378 27.88 -2.35 -3.89
N ALA A 379 27.35 -3.43 -4.45
CA ALA A 379 26.55 -4.39 -3.73
C ALA A 379 27.36 -5.02 -2.58
N THR A 380 26.74 -5.09 -1.41
CA THR A 380 27.28 -5.75 -0.22
C THR A 380 26.77 -7.18 -0.07
N PHE A 381 25.70 -7.51 -0.78
CA PHE A 381 25.10 -8.84 -0.77
C PHE A 381 24.61 -9.20 -2.18
N VAL A 382 24.88 -10.43 -2.62
CA VAL A 382 24.39 -10.99 -3.88
C VAL A 382 23.97 -12.45 -3.65
N ASP A 383 22.74 -12.77 -3.99
CA ASP A 383 22.20 -14.13 -3.96
C ASP A 383 21.29 -14.38 -5.17
N SER A 384 21.72 -15.24 -6.06
CA SER A 384 20.99 -15.58 -7.30
C SER A 384 20.64 -14.34 -8.13
N THR A 385 19.37 -13.92 -8.12
CA THR A 385 18.87 -12.74 -8.81
C THR A 385 18.81 -11.50 -7.93
N LEU A 386 19.11 -11.66 -6.63
CA LEU A 386 18.92 -10.64 -5.60
C LEU A 386 20.24 -9.95 -5.26
N VAL A 387 20.21 -8.63 -5.28
CA VAL A 387 21.37 -7.78 -4.98
C VAL A 387 20.97 -6.71 -3.97
N SER A 388 21.79 -6.47 -2.96
CA SER A 388 21.57 -5.33 -2.06
C SER A 388 22.84 -4.58 -1.73
N ALA A 389 22.71 -3.30 -1.40
CA ALA A 389 23.75 -2.46 -0.84
C ALA A 389 23.21 -1.72 0.38
N THR A 390 23.99 -1.70 1.46
CA THR A 390 23.71 -0.89 2.65
C THR A 390 24.83 0.11 2.85
N LEU A 391 24.48 1.39 2.91
CA LEU A 391 25.41 2.50 3.09
C LEU A 391 25.30 3.04 4.51
N TRP A 392 26.45 3.22 5.15
CA TRP A 392 26.58 3.71 6.51
C TRP A 392 27.29 5.06 6.54
N PRO A 393 27.03 5.94 7.55
CA PRO A 393 27.72 7.24 7.67
C PRO A 393 29.24 7.18 7.73
N VAL A 394 29.80 6.04 8.19
CA VAL A 394 31.24 5.83 8.27
C VAL A 394 31.86 5.63 6.90
N SER A 395 31.19 4.82 6.05
CA SER A 395 31.67 4.51 4.70
C SER A 395 31.20 5.53 3.63
N THR A 396 30.16 6.30 3.94
CA THR A 396 29.50 7.24 3.01
C THR A 396 29.20 8.55 3.73
N PRO A 397 30.17 9.47 3.83
CA PRO A 397 30.09 10.68 4.67
C PRO A 397 28.90 11.61 4.35
N ILE A 398 28.40 11.62 3.10
CA ILE A 398 27.25 12.44 2.70
C ILE A 398 26.01 12.11 3.53
N ILE A 399 25.85 10.88 4.03
CA ILE A 399 24.72 10.45 4.85
C ILE A 399 24.54 11.36 6.08
N LYS A 400 25.66 11.82 6.68
CA LYS A 400 25.64 12.73 7.82
C LYS A 400 25.13 14.14 7.49
N GLN A 401 25.12 14.50 6.20
CA GLN A 401 24.75 15.83 5.73
C GLN A 401 23.30 15.89 5.21
N ILE A 402 22.68 14.73 4.99
CA ILE A 402 21.30 14.65 4.50
C ILE A 402 20.34 15.25 5.56
N ARG A 403 19.47 16.14 5.10
CA ARG A 403 18.51 16.89 5.92
C ARG A 403 17.08 16.59 5.50
N VAL A 404 16.14 17.07 6.31
CA VAL A 404 14.71 17.10 5.97
C VAL A 404 14.52 17.78 4.62
N GLY A 405 13.59 17.26 3.82
CA GLY A 405 13.30 17.78 2.46
C GLY A 405 14.25 17.27 1.37
N TRP A 406 15.44 16.76 1.72
CA TRP A 406 16.35 16.20 0.74
C TRP A 406 15.82 14.91 0.14
N GLN A 407 16.12 14.69 -1.14
CA GLN A 407 15.73 13.50 -1.87
C GLN A 407 16.91 12.55 -2.05
N VAL A 408 16.69 11.28 -1.71
CA VAL A 408 17.58 10.17 -2.05
C VAL A 408 16.94 9.39 -3.19
N GLN A 409 17.69 9.15 -4.24
CA GLN A 409 17.24 8.51 -5.47
C GLN A 409 18.22 7.41 -5.88
N VAL A 410 17.69 6.27 -6.32
CA VAL A 410 18.46 5.25 -7.02
C VAL A 410 18.28 5.46 -8.52
N GLN A 411 19.39 5.51 -9.28
CA GLN A 411 19.33 5.53 -10.74
C GLN A 411 18.72 4.23 -11.25
N SER A 412 17.83 4.35 -12.24
CA SER A 412 17.28 3.17 -12.90
C SER A 412 18.40 2.35 -13.54
N SER A 413 18.26 1.04 -13.48
CA SER A 413 19.15 0.13 -14.20
C SER A 413 19.13 0.44 -15.69
N LYS A 414 20.30 0.31 -16.38
CA LYS A 414 20.39 0.43 -17.85
C LYS A 414 19.46 -0.54 -18.59
N SER A 415 18.92 -1.54 -17.89
CA SER A 415 17.92 -2.50 -18.40
C SER A 415 16.77 -2.61 -17.40
N ALA A 416 15.89 -1.61 -17.37
CA ALA A 416 14.68 -1.61 -16.54
C ALA A 416 13.79 -2.85 -16.76
N ARG A 417 13.87 -3.47 -17.94
CA ARG A 417 13.14 -4.70 -18.29
C ARG A 417 13.52 -5.92 -17.47
N ASP A 418 14.72 -5.93 -16.89
CA ASP A 418 15.23 -7.06 -16.11
C ASP A 418 14.94 -6.91 -14.60
N VAL A 419 14.52 -5.73 -14.14
CA VAL A 419 14.25 -5.47 -12.72
C VAL A 419 12.81 -5.85 -12.39
N ARG A 420 12.64 -6.86 -11.52
CA ARG A 420 11.33 -7.33 -11.03
C ARG A 420 10.88 -6.64 -9.75
N PHE A 421 11.86 -6.20 -8.96
CA PHE A 421 11.64 -5.56 -7.69
C PHE A 421 12.82 -4.65 -7.36
N GLU A 422 12.57 -3.43 -6.96
CA GLU A 422 13.57 -2.51 -6.42
C GLU A 422 12.99 -1.74 -5.24
N SER A 423 13.70 -1.69 -4.13
CA SER A 423 13.30 -0.94 -2.96
C SER A 423 14.44 -0.09 -2.44
N LEU A 424 14.14 1.15 -2.11
CA LEU A 424 15.02 2.10 -1.44
C LEU A 424 14.44 2.40 -0.06
N VAL A 425 15.24 2.17 0.98
CA VAL A 425 14.89 2.46 2.37
C VAL A 425 15.89 3.45 2.94
N VAL A 426 15.40 4.55 3.49
CA VAL A 426 16.19 5.52 4.25
C VAL A 426 15.72 5.50 5.69
N ARG A 427 16.63 5.28 6.63
CA ARG A 427 16.34 5.25 8.08
C ARG A 427 17.05 6.38 8.80
N TRP A 428 16.39 6.97 9.77
CA TRP A 428 16.89 8.08 10.58
C TRP A 428 16.45 7.96 12.05
N MET A 429 17.06 8.80 12.89
CA MET A 429 16.72 9.00 14.29
C MET A 429 16.49 10.49 14.53
#